data_82dfe0148ef8f5b5f41ec8d078f4e2ee
#
_entry.id   82dfe0148ef8f5b5f41ec8d078f4e2ee
#
_cell.length_a   1.000
_cell.length_b   1.000
_cell.length_c   1.000
_cell.angle_alpha   90.00
_cell.angle_beta   90.00
_cell.angle_gamma   90.00
#
_symmetry.space_group_name_H-M   'P 1'
#
loop_
_entity.id
_entity.type
_entity.pdbx_description
1 polymer ?
#
loop_
_entity_poly.entity_id
_entity_poly.type
_entity_poly.pdbx_seq_one_letter_code
_entity_poly.pdbx_strand_id
1 'polypeptide(L)'
;MKSEIFFFSFLLSGSIATAQDPAPRSVPVELAPIPVAEGVSIQRFADSSLIKQPTGLAITHAGKLLAVQSNTHFRPDDYEGVETDQIFWIQDTDGDGIADQKSVFYQNELVATMDIAVHPESGAIYVATRNEIIRLWDDNNDGVADPDRVERRLVFLETEGNYPHNGISGLTFDDLGNLIFGVGENLGAPYTIIGGRKTKISDQGEGGNIWWAQADGSSLQRFATGFWNPFGVVHAPGGFIFATDNDPSSRPPSRLHFVIYGGDYGYQYRYGRSGQHPFIAWDGELPGTMPMLHGTGEAPCDILYANGALYVASWADRRIERYHLQWDGFGFSTKQEILVRGEGNFRPVAFAASDDGSLYCSDWVKSDYQLHGEGAIWKVTGWASNLYPMPEAEARIPLMKADPTQDIYWTDPRLSPALIRELGEADRDAAAIRAESDPHRRALRLLAARNADPEDLEGISTIGLADSDPTIQLLALKWISDLQLQESRDAVEAMVNNPPTPKLFLAAITALARIDGKEVADKRVQKLIGERLRQSDASSKVRAAAFEVLADRENFLSIDDLRQIYESGDTDL
;
A
#
# COMPACT_ATOMS: atom_id res chain seq x y z
N MET A 1 -23.46 -0.20 -30.01
CA MET A 1 -23.28 -1.60 -29.59
C MET A 1 -23.03 -1.52 -28.09
N LYS A 2 -23.93 -2.06 -27.31
CA LYS A 2 -23.89 -1.98 -25.84
C LYS A 2 -22.82 -2.97 -25.34
N SER A 3 -21.78 -2.49 -24.68
CA SER A 3 -20.84 -3.33 -23.95
C SER A 3 -21.44 -3.56 -22.56
N GLU A 4 -21.81 -4.79 -22.29
CA GLU A 4 -22.23 -5.24 -20.98
C GLU A 4 -21.00 -5.30 -20.07
N ILE A 5 -21.00 -4.48 -19.04
CA ILE A 5 -20.04 -4.53 -17.94
C ILE A 5 -20.47 -5.68 -17.04
N PHE A 6 -19.73 -6.77 -17.07
CA PHE A 6 -19.92 -7.90 -16.15
C PHE A 6 -19.45 -7.53 -14.75
N PHE A 7 -20.40 -7.32 -13.85
CA PHE A 7 -20.20 -7.37 -12.42
C PHE A 7 -19.90 -8.82 -12.02
N PHE A 8 -18.68 -9.14 -11.64
CA PHE A 8 -18.37 -10.39 -10.96
C PHE A 8 -18.59 -10.23 -9.46
N SER A 9 -19.81 -10.49 -9.00
CA SER A 9 -20.04 -10.88 -7.62
C SER A 9 -19.46 -12.28 -7.41
N PHE A 10 -18.36 -12.39 -6.68
CA PHE A 10 -17.92 -13.67 -6.13
C PHE A 10 -18.82 -14.02 -4.95
N LEU A 11 -19.89 -14.77 -5.22
CA LEU A 11 -20.53 -15.59 -4.21
C LEU A 11 -19.60 -16.79 -3.96
N LEU A 12 -18.81 -16.70 -2.91
CA LEU A 12 -18.19 -17.86 -2.27
C LEU A 12 -19.29 -18.68 -1.59
N SER A 13 -19.87 -19.64 -2.29
CA SER A 13 -20.59 -20.73 -1.65
C SER A 13 -19.63 -21.88 -1.33
N GLY A 14 -18.75 -21.64 -0.38
CA GLY A 14 -18.05 -22.68 0.34
C GLY A 14 -18.86 -22.99 1.58
N SER A 15 -19.42 -24.19 1.69
CA SER A 15 -19.98 -24.69 2.95
C SER A 15 -18.84 -24.90 3.94
N ILE A 16 -18.44 -23.82 4.60
CA ILE A 16 -17.70 -23.91 5.86
C ILE A 16 -18.75 -24.47 6.84
N ALA A 17 -18.43 -25.60 7.48
CA ALA A 17 -19.16 -26.06 8.62
C ALA A 17 -19.26 -24.89 9.60
N THR A 18 -20.45 -24.32 9.71
CA THR A 18 -20.75 -23.24 10.62
C THR A 18 -20.55 -23.78 12.02
N ALA A 19 -19.39 -23.51 12.63
CA ALA A 19 -19.45 -23.22 14.04
C ALA A 19 -20.50 -22.11 14.11
N GLN A 20 -21.68 -22.38 14.66
CA GLN A 20 -22.69 -21.37 14.91
C GLN A 20 -21.99 -20.29 15.73
N ASP A 21 -21.71 -19.16 15.10
CA ASP A 21 -21.42 -17.95 15.84
C ASP A 21 -22.55 -17.78 16.86
N PRO A 22 -22.23 -17.58 18.15
CA PRO A 22 -23.26 -17.30 19.11
C PRO A 22 -24.05 -16.11 18.56
N ALA A 23 -25.38 -16.24 18.50
CA ALA A 23 -26.29 -15.22 18.01
C ALA A 23 -25.79 -13.83 18.43
N PRO A 24 -25.77 -12.84 17.55
CA PRO A 24 -25.25 -11.53 17.89
C PRO A 24 -25.97 -11.07 19.13
N ARG A 25 -25.26 -11.08 20.28
CA ARG A 25 -25.75 -10.39 21.47
C ARG A 25 -26.02 -8.97 20.99
N SER A 26 -27.23 -8.48 21.15
CA SER A 26 -27.55 -7.09 20.93
C SER A 26 -26.63 -6.27 21.83
N VAL A 27 -25.49 -5.88 21.30
CA VAL A 27 -24.54 -5.02 22.00
C VAL A 27 -25.23 -3.67 22.09
N PRO A 28 -25.36 -3.09 23.30
CA PRO A 28 -25.86 -1.72 23.43
C PRO A 28 -25.05 -0.82 22.50
N VAL A 29 -25.70 0.07 21.78
CA VAL A 29 -25.23 0.88 20.65
C VAL A 29 -24.03 1.80 20.99
N GLU A 30 -23.53 1.85 22.21
CA GLU A 30 -22.49 2.76 22.68
C GLU A 30 -21.57 2.14 23.74
N LEU A 31 -20.72 1.22 23.35
CA LEU A 31 -19.52 1.02 24.17
C LEU A 31 -18.41 1.94 23.62
N ALA A 32 -18.08 2.97 24.40
CA ALA A 32 -16.94 3.82 24.13
C ALA A 32 -15.66 2.95 23.99
N PRO A 33 -14.73 3.30 23.09
CA PRO A 33 -13.43 2.64 23.07
C PRO A 33 -12.72 2.77 24.41
N ILE A 34 -11.96 1.73 24.76
CA ILE A 34 -11.34 1.58 26.08
C ILE A 34 -9.85 1.91 25.95
N PRO A 35 -9.29 2.81 26.77
CA PRO A 35 -7.84 3.00 26.85
C PRO A 35 -7.21 1.73 27.41
N VAL A 36 -6.14 1.24 26.76
CA VAL A 36 -5.40 0.02 27.15
C VAL A 36 -4.07 0.38 27.75
N ALA A 37 -3.38 1.38 27.19
CA ALA A 37 -2.08 1.82 27.68
C ALA A 37 -2.25 2.65 28.98
N GLU A 38 -1.30 2.51 29.89
CA GLU A 38 -1.29 3.23 31.17
C GLU A 38 -1.22 4.75 30.96
N GLY A 39 -2.02 5.50 31.72
CA GLY A 39 -2.05 6.95 31.67
C GLY A 39 -2.84 7.54 30.49
N VAL A 40 -3.36 6.70 29.59
CA VAL A 40 -4.19 7.14 28.48
C VAL A 40 -5.64 7.29 28.91
N SER A 41 -6.30 8.35 28.46
CA SER A 41 -7.76 8.49 28.57
C SER A 41 -8.37 8.86 27.21
N ILE A 42 -9.64 8.50 27.02
CA ILE A 42 -10.39 8.76 25.80
C ILE A 42 -11.80 9.22 26.17
N GLN A 43 -12.26 10.28 25.49
CA GLN A 43 -13.63 10.77 25.60
C GLN A 43 -14.17 11.11 24.21
N ARG A 44 -15.49 11.04 24.05
CA ARG A 44 -16.14 11.46 22.81
C ARG A 44 -16.13 12.99 22.74
N PHE A 45 -15.54 13.53 21.67
CA PHE A 45 -15.48 14.96 21.40
C PHE A 45 -16.66 15.42 20.52
N ALA A 46 -16.99 14.65 19.47
CA ALA A 46 -18.14 14.93 18.60
C ALA A 46 -18.86 13.62 18.25
N ASP A 47 -20.16 13.69 18.04
CA ASP A 47 -21.00 12.57 17.60
C ASP A 47 -21.63 12.80 16.23
N SER A 48 -22.51 11.90 15.80
CA SER A 48 -23.15 11.92 14.48
C SER A 48 -24.10 13.09 14.22
N SER A 49 -24.43 13.90 15.24
CA SER A 49 -25.15 15.15 15.06
C SER A 49 -24.26 16.23 14.41
N LEU A 50 -22.95 16.17 14.68
CA LEU A 50 -21.96 17.11 14.18
C LEU A 50 -21.18 16.56 12.98
N ILE A 51 -20.80 15.28 12.98
CA ILE A 51 -19.98 14.69 11.91
C ILE A 51 -20.45 13.29 11.55
N LYS A 52 -20.57 13.00 10.25
CA LYS A 52 -20.96 11.69 9.72
C LYS A 52 -19.84 11.16 8.83
N GLN A 53 -19.54 9.87 8.92
CA GLN A 53 -18.49 9.20 8.11
C GLN A 53 -17.22 10.03 7.92
N PRO A 54 -16.51 10.41 9.01
CA PRO A 54 -15.29 11.22 8.90
C PRO A 54 -14.14 10.40 8.28
N THR A 55 -13.46 10.99 7.27
CA THR A 55 -12.34 10.35 6.55
C THR A 55 -11.00 11.07 6.70
N GLY A 56 -10.98 12.31 7.17
CA GLY A 56 -9.75 13.07 7.38
C GLY A 56 -9.92 14.07 8.52
N LEU A 57 -8.83 14.33 9.25
CA LEU A 57 -8.75 15.33 10.31
C LEU A 57 -7.49 16.18 10.15
N ALA A 58 -7.59 17.47 10.44
CA ALA A 58 -6.43 18.35 10.54
C ALA A 58 -6.68 19.46 11.55
N ILE A 59 -5.62 19.97 12.17
CA ILE A 59 -5.67 21.17 13.02
C ILE A 59 -4.91 22.30 12.32
N THR A 60 -5.58 23.42 12.09
CA THR A 60 -4.96 24.60 11.49
C THR A 60 -3.99 25.27 12.48
N HIS A 61 -3.11 26.15 11.98
CA HIS A 61 -2.22 26.96 12.84
C HIS A 61 -2.98 27.82 13.86
N ALA A 62 -4.25 28.10 13.60
CA ALA A 62 -5.12 28.81 14.54
C ALA A 62 -5.81 27.90 15.55
N GLY A 63 -5.47 26.60 15.58
CA GLY A 63 -6.05 25.64 16.51
C GLY A 63 -7.45 25.13 16.12
N LYS A 64 -7.93 25.41 14.88
CA LYS A 64 -9.23 24.93 14.42
C LYS A 64 -9.16 23.46 14.02
N LEU A 65 -10.04 22.61 14.56
CA LEU A 65 -10.17 21.22 14.12
C LEU A 65 -11.05 21.15 12.87
N LEU A 66 -10.45 20.80 11.74
CA LEU A 66 -11.12 20.52 10.49
C LEU A 66 -11.38 19.01 10.36
N ALA A 67 -12.59 18.64 9.97
CA ALA A 67 -13.00 17.25 9.75
C ALA A 67 -13.65 17.08 8.38
N VAL A 68 -13.18 16.11 7.62
CA VAL A 68 -13.78 15.73 6.34
C VAL A 68 -14.96 14.80 6.60
N GLN A 69 -16.14 15.18 6.13
CA GLN A 69 -17.31 14.30 6.07
C GLN A 69 -17.46 13.74 4.67
N SER A 70 -17.37 12.43 4.54
CA SER A 70 -17.61 11.76 3.27
C SER A 70 -19.12 11.65 3.00
N ASN A 71 -19.54 12.16 1.84
CA ASN A 71 -20.89 12.04 1.29
C ASN A 71 -20.88 11.33 -0.06
N THR A 72 -19.71 10.95 -0.56
CA THR A 72 -19.54 10.42 -1.92
C THR A 72 -18.93 9.02 -1.95
N HIS A 73 -18.60 8.43 -0.82
CA HIS A 73 -18.09 7.07 -0.75
C HIS A 73 -19.11 6.09 -1.34
N PHE A 74 -19.32 4.91 -0.89
CA PHE A 74 -20.36 4.03 -1.43
C PHE A 74 -21.75 4.51 -0.97
N ARG A 75 -22.45 5.27 -1.83
CA ARG A 75 -23.80 5.74 -1.56
C ARG A 75 -24.79 4.58 -1.67
N PRO A 76 -25.74 4.44 -0.72
CA PRO A 76 -26.90 3.57 -0.94
C PRO A 76 -27.80 4.13 -2.06
N ASP A 77 -28.59 3.25 -2.68
CA ASP A 77 -29.44 3.62 -3.83
C ASP A 77 -30.49 4.70 -3.50
N ASP A 78 -30.88 4.79 -2.22
CA ASP A 78 -31.86 5.75 -1.69
C ASP A 78 -31.22 6.97 -1.01
N TYR A 79 -29.96 7.27 -1.30
CA TYR A 79 -29.26 8.39 -0.70
C TYR A 79 -29.82 9.74 -1.18
N GLU A 80 -30.39 10.51 -0.25
CA GLU A 80 -30.94 11.86 -0.49
C GLU A 80 -30.07 12.99 0.10
N GLY A 81 -28.84 12.70 0.49
CA GLY A 81 -27.93 13.66 1.13
C GLY A 81 -27.21 14.59 0.17
N VAL A 82 -26.23 15.32 0.68
CA VAL A 82 -25.37 16.22 -0.10
C VAL A 82 -24.54 15.43 -1.10
N GLU A 83 -24.45 15.92 -2.34
CA GLU A 83 -23.78 15.21 -3.45
C GLU A 83 -22.26 15.32 -3.46
N THR A 84 -21.67 16.16 -2.63
CA THR A 84 -20.22 16.35 -2.49
C THR A 84 -19.78 16.09 -1.07
N ASP A 85 -18.54 15.73 -0.86
CA ASP A 85 -17.97 15.71 0.47
C ASP A 85 -17.87 17.12 1.04
N GLN A 86 -17.78 17.23 2.36
CA GLN A 86 -17.72 18.50 3.05
C GLN A 86 -16.58 18.49 4.06
N ILE A 87 -15.93 19.64 4.22
CA ILE A 87 -14.99 19.87 5.29
C ILE A 87 -15.67 20.81 6.30
N PHE A 88 -15.74 20.37 7.54
CA PHE A 88 -16.32 21.15 8.63
C PHE A 88 -15.23 21.61 9.60
N TRP A 89 -15.39 22.82 10.12
CA TRP A 89 -14.76 23.23 11.35
C TRP A 89 -15.65 22.79 12.52
N ILE A 90 -15.13 21.91 13.36
CA ILE A 90 -15.81 21.36 14.55
C ILE A 90 -15.33 22.12 15.77
N GLN A 91 -16.27 22.61 16.58
CA GLN A 91 -15.99 23.57 17.64
C GLN A 91 -16.60 23.13 18.98
N ASP A 92 -15.83 23.35 20.05
CA ASP A 92 -16.24 23.36 21.44
C ASP A 92 -16.30 24.85 21.86
N THR A 93 -17.50 25.46 21.89
CA THR A 93 -17.64 26.91 22.08
C THR A 93 -17.77 27.30 23.54
N ASP A 94 -18.12 26.39 24.42
CA ASP A 94 -18.26 26.63 25.86
C ASP A 94 -17.09 26.09 26.68
N GLY A 95 -16.17 25.31 26.06
CA GLY A 95 -14.93 24.88 26.69
C GLY A 95 -15.10 23.68 27.63
N ASP A 96 -16.18 22.91 27.51
CA ASP A 96 -16.44 21.74 28.35
C ASP A 96 -15.72 20.46 27.87
N GLY A 97 -15.06 20.51 26.71
CA GLY A 97 -14.31 19.40 26.09
C GLY A 97 -15.16 18.55 25.15
N ILE A 98 -16.38 18.97 24.84
CA ILE A 98 -17.31 18.35 23.90
C ILE A 98 -17.70 19.37 22.83
N ALA A 99 -17.60 19.01 21.56
CA ALA A 99 -18.02 19.92 20.49
C ALA A 99 -19.53 20.11 20.48
N ASP A 100 -19.96 21.37 20.33
CA ASP A 100 -21.35 21.80 20.32
C ASP A 100 -21.77 22.51 19.04
N GLN A 101 -20.78 22.88 18.19
CA GLN A 101 -21.03 23.59 16.93
C GLN A 101 -20.19 23.06 15.78
N LYS A 102 -20.74 23.15 14.55
CA LYS A 102 -19.99 23.02 13.32
C LYS A 102 -20.32 24.11 12.31
N SER A 103 -19.35 24.48 11.49
CA SER A 103 -19.55 25.32 10.31
C SER A 103 -18.87 24.69 9.09
N VAL A 104 -19.40 24.98 7.89
CA VAL A 104 -18.79 24.49 6.65
C VAL A 104 -17.55 25.31 6.36
N PHE A 105 -16.39 24.64 6.33
CA PHE A 105 -15.14 25.22 5.91
C PHE A 105 -15.01 25.23 4.37
N TYR A 106 -15.31 24.09 3.72
CA TYR A 106 -15.28 23.95 2.26
C TYR A 106 -16.14 22.78 1.79
N GLN A 107 -16.79 22.89 0.62
CA GLN A 107 -17.64 21.81 0.10
C GLN A 107 -17.74 21.73 -1.43
N ASN A 108 -16.99 22.55 -2.20
CA ASN A 108 -17.16 22.61 -3.65
C ASN A 108 -16.44 21.45 -4.37
N GLU A 109 -17.21 20.62 -5.09
CA GLU A 109 -16.72 19.57 -5.99
C GLU A 109 -15.73 18.58 -5.33
N LEU A 110 -15.88 18.28 -4.05
CA LEU A 110 -15.13 17.25 -3.36
C LEU A 110 -15.75 15.87 -3.60
N VAL A 111 -14.96 14.90 -4.05
CA VAL A 111 -15.41 13.52 -4.33
C VAL A 111 -14.39 12.51 -3.81
N ALA A 112 -14.86 11.58 -2.99
CA ALA A 112 -14.02 10.57 -2.34
C ALA A 112 -12.79 11.21 -1.69
N THR A 113 -13.04 12.13 -0.78
CA THR A 113 -12.00 12.87 -0.04
C THR A 113 -11.45 11.97 1.05
N MET A 114 -10.15 11.65 0.94
CA MET A 114 -9.52 10.65 1.76
C MET A 114 -8.63 11.23 2.85
N ASP A 115 -8.08 12.44 2.63
CA ASP A 115 -7.17 13.03 3.61
C ASP A 115 -7.14 14.56 3.53
N ILE A 116 -6.67 15.18 4.61
CA ILE A 116 -6.49 16.62 4.75
C ILE A 116 -5.24 16.91 5.62
N ALA A 117 -4.39 17.81 5.16
CA ALA A 117 -3.18 18.19 5.89
C ALA A 117 -2.95 19.71 5.85
N VAL A 118 -2.32 20.25 6.88
CA VAL A 118 -1.95 21.67 6.97
C VAL A 118 -0.46 21.82 6.67
N HIS A 119 -0.13 22.67 5.72
CA HIS A 119 1.26 22.92 5.35
C HIS A 119 2.01 23.58 6.52
N PRO A 120 3.16 23.05 6.94
CA PRO A 120 3.81 23.41 8.20
C PRO A 120 4.26 24.87 8.28
N GLU A 121 4.65 25.48 7.16
CA GLU A 121 5.12 26.89 7.16
C GLU A 121 4.03 27.89 6.79
N SER A 122 3.22 27.58 5.76
CA SER A 122 2.28 28.56 5.20
C SER A 122 0.89 28.51 5.84
N GLY A 123 0.54 27.42 6.53
CA GLY A 123 -0.81 27.20 7.08
C GLY A 123 -1.86 26.87 6.01
N ALA A 124 -1.47 26.76 4.73
CA ALA A 124 -2.38 26.34 3.66
C ALA A 124 -2.92 24.92 3.93
N ILE A 125 -4.18 24.71 3.62
CA ILE A 125 -4.84 23.43 3.80
C ILE A 125 -4.82 22.64 2.48
N TYR A 126 -4.23 21.47 2.50
CA TYR A 126 -4.20 20.55 1.36
C TYR A 126 -5.21 19.45 1.58
N VAL A 127 -5.92 19.10 0.52
CA VAL A 127 -6.99 18.12 0.54
C VAL A 127 -6.74 17.09 -0.55
N ALA A 128 -6.63 15.83 -0.16
CA ALA A 128 -6.53 14.70 -1.07
C ALA A 128 -7.92 14.13 -1.35
N THR A 129 -8.40 14.30 -2.56
CA THR A 129 -9.52 13.51 -3.08
C THR A 129 -8.97 12.30 -3.83
N ARG A 130 -9.82 11.35 -4.19
CA ARG A 130 -9.39 10.19 -4.96
C ARG A 130 -8.52 10.54 -6.19
N ASN A 131 -8.84 11.63 -6.87
CA ASN A 131 -8.23 11.96 -8.16
C ASN A 131 -7.38 13.22 -8.15
N GLU A 132 -7.41 14.06 -7.10
CA GLU A 132 -6.64 15.30 -7.10
C GLU A 132 -6.20 15.74 -5.71
N ILE A 133 -5.14 16.53 -5.68
CA ILE A 133 -4.74 17.32 -4.52
C ILE A 133 -5.13 18.78 -4.78
N ILE A 134 -5.85 19.36 -3.81
CA ILE A 134 -6.37 20.73 -3.81
C ILE A 134 -5.68 21.50 -2.71
N ARG A 135 -5.41 22.79 -2.90
CA ARG A 135 -4.93 23.70 -1.87
C ARG A 135 -5.94 24.80 -1.58
N LEU A 136 -6.24 24.97 -0.31
CA LEU A 136 -7.19 25.96 0.23
C LEU A 136 -6.47 26.91 1.19
N TRP A 137 -7.05 28.07 1.38
CA TRP A 137 -6.56 29.10 2.30
C TRP A 137 -7.71 29.66 3.13
N ASP A 138 -7.40 30.15 4.34
CA ASP A 138 -8.29 30.90 5.23
C ASP A 138 -7.46 32.04 5.81
N ASP A 139 -7.12 33.06 4.94
CA ASP A 139 -6.22 34.15 5.29
C ASP A 139 -6.78 35.07 6.35
N ASN A 140 -8.11 35.26 6.36
CA ASN A 140 -8.80 36.10 7.32
C ASN A 140 -9.14 35.33 8.62
N ASN A 141 -8.88 34.04 8.66
CA ASN A 141 -9.10 33.14 9.79
C ASN A 141 -10.56 33.14 10.30
N ASP A 142 -11.55 33.26 9.39
CA ASP A 142 -12.97 33.23 9.76
C ASP A 142 -13.56 31.81 9.82
N GLY A 143 -12.78 30.80 9.40
CA GLY A 143 -13.20 29.39 9.40
C GLY A 143 -13.95 28.97 8.14
N VAL A 144 -13.78 29.74 7.06
CA VAL A 144 -14.29 29.42 5.72
C VAL A 144 -13.12 29.56 4.73
N ALA A 145 -12.96 28.60 3.83
CA ALA A 145 -11.91 28.71 2.81
C ALA A 145 -12.18 29.88 1.85
N ASP A 146 -11.15 30.68 1.58
CA ASP A 146 -11.21 31.85 0.71
C ASP A 146 -11.53 31.42 -0.74
N PRO A 147 -12.70 31.82 -1.32
CA PRO A 147 -13.13 31.31 -2.63
C PRO A 147 -12.18 31.65 -3.77
N ASP A 148 -11.54 32.80 -3.69
CA ASP A 148 -10.61 33.32 -4.72
C ASP A 148 -9.20 32.71 -4.61
N ARG A 149 -8.96 31.87 -3.62
CA ARG A 149 -7.68 31.24 -3.33
C ARG A 149 -7.74 29.70 -3.32
N VAL A 150 -8.70 29.13 -4.02
CA VAL A 150 -8.79 27.69 -4.23
C VAL A 150 -7.92 27.30 -5.42
N GLU A 151 -6.94 26.45 -5.19
CA GLU A 151 -6.06 25.93 -6.23
C GLU A 151 -6.31 24.43 -6.40
N ARG A 152 -6.88 24.06 -7.55
CA ARG A 152 -7.22 22.66 -7.85
C ARG A 152 -6.17 22.02 -8.74
N ARG A 153 -6.10 20.69 -8.67
CA ARG A 153 -5.23 19.85 -9.51
C ARG A 153 -3.76 20.22 -9.41
N LEU A 154 -3.29 20.52 -8.19
CA LEU A 154 -1.85 20.60 -7.95
C LEU A 154 -1.18 19.29 -8.38
N VAL A 155 -1.83 18.19 -8.05
CA VAL A 155 -1.61 16.85 -8.61
C VAL A 155 -2.96 16.31 -9.08
N PHE A 156 -2.98 15.61 -10.22
CA PHE A 156 -4.19 15.02 -10.77
C PHE A 156 -3.94 13.60 -11.26
N LEU A 157 -4.78 12.66 -10.83
CA LEU A 157 -4.78 11.26 -11.25
C LEU A 157 -5.82 11.05 -12.34
N GLU A 158 -5.37 10.97 -13.59
CA GLU A 158 -6.20 10.71 -14.78
C GLU A 158 -6.31 9.20 -14.97
N THR A 159 -7.51 8.64 -14.77
CA THR A 159 -7.76 7.18 -14.83
C THR A 159 -9.23 6.86 -15.02
N GLU A 160 -9.52 5.70 -15.59
CA GLU A 160 -10.87 5.10 -15.64
C GLU A 160 -11.23 4.35 -14.33
N GLY A 161 -10.26 4.10 -13.46
CA GLY A 161 -10.51 3.50 -12.15
C GLY A 161 -11.41 4.40 -11.29
N ASN A 162 -12.30 3.82 -10.48
CA ASN A 162 -13.32 4.57 -9.73
C ASN A 162 -13.54 4.08 -8.29
N TYR A 163 -12.75 3.14 -7.82
CA TYR A 163 -12.90 2.66 -6.44
C TYR A 163 -12.48 3.76 -5.45
N PRO A 164 -13.35 4.18 -4.52
CA PRO A 164 -13.17 5.44 -3.79
C PRO A 164 -11.84 5.59 -3.06
N HIS A 165 -11.39 4.57 -2.36
CA HIS A 165 -10.20 4.64 -1.50
C HIS A 165 -8.94 3.96 -2.06
N ASN A 166 -8.86 3.75 -3.40
CA ASN A 166 -7.66 3.21 -4.07
C ASN A 166 -7.03 4.21 -5.03
N GLY A 167 -7.27 5.49 -4.86
CA GLY A 167 -6.64 6.58 -5.57
C GLY A 167 -5.59 7.29 -4.73
N ILE A 168 -5.56 8.63 -4.79
CA ILE A 168 -4.68 9.46 -3.96
C ILE A 168 -5.16 9.39 -2.51
N SER A 169 -4.23 9.15 -1.59
CA SER A 169 -4.45 9.06 -0.14
C SER A 169 -3.16 9.42 0.61
N GLY A 170 -3.25 9.56 1.91
CA GLY A 170 -2.11 9.79 2.80
C GLY A 170 -1.28 11.01 2.39
N LEU A 171 -1.53 12.15 2.99
CA LEU A 171 -0.94 13.42 2.60
C LEU A 171 -0.09 13.98 3.74
N THR A 172 1.19 14.20 3.48
CA THR A 172 2.11 14.80 4.44
C THR A 172 3.12 15.74 3.74
N PHE A 173 3.96 16.41 4.52
CA PHE A 173 4.99 17.31 4.02
C PHE A 173 6.35 16.93 4.59
N ASP A 174 7.40 17.10 3.78
CA ASP A 174 8.77 17.00 4.26
C ASP A 174 9.23 18.28 5.01
N ASP A 175 10.46 18.27 5.54
CA ASP A 175 11.04 19.40 6.30
C ASP A 175 11.13 20.71 5.48
N LEU A 176 10.97 20.64 4.17
CA LEU A 176 11.00 21.80 3.24
C LEU A 176 9.59 22.19 2.76
N GLY A 177 8.55 21.55 3.28
CA GLY A 177 7.17 21.78 2.87
C GLY A 177 6.79 21.14 1.52
N ASN A 178 7.57 20.21 0.99
CA ASN A 178 7.19 19.48 -0.21
C ASN A 178 6.17 18.39 0.11
N LEU A 179 5.32 18.10 -0.88
CA LEU A 179 4.26 17.07 -0.79
C LEU A 179 4.84 15.66 -0.82
N ILE A 180 4.33 14.81 0.06
CA ILE A 180 4.49 13.36 0.01
C ILE A 180 3.09 12.75 0.14
N PHE A 181 2.74 11.80 -0.74
CA PHE A 181 1.41 11.20 -0.74
C PHE A 181 1.41 9.79 -1.32
N GLY A 182 0.40 9.01 -0.96
CA GLY A 182 0.16 7.67 -1.46
C GLY A 182 -0.77 7.66 -2.68
N VAL A 183 -0.62 6.63 -3.52
CA VAL A 183 -1.59 6.25 -4.54
C VAL A 183 -1.76 4.74 -4.47
N GLY A 184 -2.98 4.27 -4.27
CA GLY A 184 -3.29 2.84 -4.20
C GLY A 184 -3.15 2.13 -5.55
N GLU A 185 -3.32 0.82 -5.56
CA GLU A 185 -3.16 -0.04 -6.74
C GLU A 185 -4.22 0.19 -7.84
N ASN A 186 -5.18 1.07 -7.56
CA ASN A 186 -6.22 1.50 -8.51
C ASN A 186 -7.00 0.32 -9.16
N LEU A 187 -7.07 -0.83 -8.47
CA LEU A 187 -7.61 -2.10 -8.97
C LEU A 187 -7.03 -2.53 -10.32
N GLY A 188 -5.74 -2.26 -10.55
CA GLY A 188 -5.05 -2.60 -11.79
C GLY A 188 -5.40 -1.71 -12.98
N ALA A 189 -6.20 -0.66 -12.80
CA ALA A 189 -6.52 0.26 -13.88
C ALA A 189 -5.32 1.16 -14.18
N PRO A 190 -4.92 1.31 -15.43
CA PRO A 190 -3.90 2.25 -15.83
C PRO A 190 -4.24 3.68 -15.43
N TYR A 191 -3.21 4.48 -15.15
CA TYR A 191 -3.40 5.89 -14.85
C TYR A 191 -2.24 6.74 -15.37
N THR A 192 -2.49 8.03 -15.49
CA THR A 192 -1.46 9.06 -15.65
C THR A 192 -1.57 10.04 -14.50
N ILE A 193 -0.50 10.17 -13.72
CA ILE A 193 -0.43 11.21 -12.70
C ILE A 193 0.20 12.46 -13.30
N ILE A 194 -0.47 13.60 -13.09
CA ILE A 194 -0.13 14.89 -13.67
C ILE A 194 0.17 15.86 -12.53
N GLY A 195 1.39 16.34 -12.46
CA GLY A 195 1.82 17.35 -11.50
C GLY A 195 1.83 18.76 -12.06
N GLY A 196 2.22 19.71 -11.23
CA GLY A 196 2.48 21.09 -11.62
C GLY A 196 3.46 21.17 -12.80
N ARG A 197 3.39 22.29 -13.57
CA ARG A 197 4.14 22.47 -14.82
C ARG A 197 3.91 21.37 -15.86
N LYS A 198 2.77 20.62 -15.73
CA LYS A 198 2.33 19.55 -16.64
C LYS A 198 3.30 18.36 -16.73
N THR A 199 4.07 18.07 -15.68
CA THR A 199 4.79 16.81 -15.56
C THR A 199 3.79 15.66 -15.62
N LYS A 200 4.01 14.67 -16.48
CA LYS A 200 3.14 13.50 -16.65
C LYS A 200 3.94 12.23 -16.47
N ILE A 201 3.46 11.34 -15.62
CA ILE A 201 4.04 10.01 -15.42
C ILE A 201 2.91 8.98 -15.54
N SER A 202 3.03 8.05 -16.49
CA SER A 202 2.04 7.00 -16.69
C SER A 202 2.43 5.72 -15.96
N ASP A 203 1.43 4.99 -15.49
CA ASP A 203 1.55 3.70 -14.83
C ASP A 203 0.48 2.76 -15.41
N GLN A 204 0.83 1.49 -15.54
CA GLN A 204 -0.06 0.47 -16.10
C GLN A 204 -0.94 -0.23 -15.04
N GLY A 205 -1.10 0.38 -13.86
CA GLY A 205 -1.82 -0.24 -12.75
C GLY A 205 -0.99 -1.34 -12.08
N GLU A 206 0.31 -1.09 -11.90
CA GLU A 206 1.25 -2.09 -11.37
C GLU A 206 1.11 -2.36 -9.89
N GLY A 207 0.53 -1.44 -9.16
CA GLY A 207 0.39 -1.45 -7.72
C GLY A 207 0.44 -0.06 -7.14
N GLY A 208 0.33 0.05 -5.81
CA GLY A 208 0.42 1.30 -5.09
C GLY A 208 1.83 1.88 -5.09
N ASN A 209 1.90 3.20 -4.99
CA ASN A 209 3.14 3.95 -5.01
C ASN A 209 3.11 5.09 -3.99
N ILE A 210 4.28 5.47 -3.48
CA ILE A 210 4.50 6.74 -2.77
C ILE A 210 5.10 7.74 -3.73
N TRP A 211 4.57 8.95 -3.73
CA TRP A 211 4.96 10.06 -4.62
C TRP A 211 5.49 11.24 -3.82
N TRP A 212 6.37 12.01 -4.44
CA TRP A 212 6.90 13.27 -3.96
C TRP A 212 6.72 14.36 -5.01
N ALA A 213 6.39 15.57 -4.58
CA ALA A 213 6.30 16.76 -5.44
C ALA A 213 6.62 18.02 -4.62
N GLN A 214 6.99 19.13 -5.27
CA GLN A 214 7.01 20.43 -4.61
C GLN A 214 5.59 20.83 -4.16
N ALA A 215 5.48 21.78 -3.25
CA ALA A 215 4.19 22.25 -2.70
C ALA A 215 3.19 22.72 -3.77
N ASP A 216 3.67 23.17 -4.93
CA ASP A 216 2.84 23.56 -6.08
C ASP A 216 2.52 22.38 -7.03
N GLY A 217 2.86 21.16 -6.64
CA GLY A 217 2.72 19.94 -7.45
C GLY A 217 3.79 19.78 -8.54
N SER A 218 4.73 20.70 -8.69
CA SER A 218 5.82 20.58 -9.66
C SER A 218 6.90 19.59 -9.22
N SER A 219 7.82 19.25 -10.12
CA SER A 219 8.90 18.28 -9.88
C SER A 219 8.40 16.90 -9.40
N LEU A 220 7.19 16.53 -9.80
CA LEU A 220 6.57 15.25 -9.44
C LEU A 220 7.47 14.07 -9.78
N GLN A 221 7.69 13.18 -8.81
CA GLN A 221 8.45 11.95 -8.98
C GLN A 221 7.91 10.82 -8.12
N ARG A 222 8.10 9.58 -8.61
CA ARG A 222 7.81 8.39 -7.82
C ARG A 222 8.90 8.21 -6.77
N PHE A 223 8.52 8.15 -5.50
CA PHE A 223 9.45 7.99 -4.38
C PHE A 223 9.73 6.52 -4.09
N ALA A 224 8.69 5.68 -4.04
CA ALA A 224 8.77 4.24 -3.81
C ALA A 224 7.60 3.52 -4.48
N THR A 225 7.73 2.21 -4.71
CA THR A 225 6.77 1.37 -5.44
C THR A 225 6.51 0.05 -4.72
N GLY A 226 5.58 -0.75 -5.22
CA GLY A 226 5.36 -2.11 -4.73
C GLY A 226 4.46 -2.21 -3.50
N PHE A 227 3.58 -1.24 -3.28
CA PHE A 227 2.54 -1.27 -2.27
C PHE A 227 1.25 -1.87 -2.83
N TRP A 228 0.39 -2.33 -1.93
CA TRP A 228 -1.01 -2.61 -2.28
C TRP A 228 -1.80 -1.30 -2.28
N ASN A 229 -2.05 -0.76 -1.10
CA ASN A 229 -2.77 0.50 -0.93
C ASN A 229 -2.15 1.29 0.24
N PRO A 230 -1.12 2.12 -0.02
CA PRO A 230 -0.45 2.92 1.01
C PRO A 230 -1.38 4.06 1.42
N PHE A 231 -2.28 3.79 2.39
CA PHE A 231 -3.37 4.68 2.73
C PHE A 231 -2.92 5.85 3.61
N GLY A 232 -2.12 5.60 4.64
CA GLY A 232 -1.53 6.63 5.50
C GLY A 232 -0.03 6.81 5.21
N VAL A 233 0.43 8.05 5.13
CA VAL A 233 1.84 8.40 4.94
C VAL A 233 2.23 9.50 5.90
N VAL A 234 3.35 9.37 6.60
CA VAL A 234 3.84 10.38 7.53
C VAL A 234 5.33 10.64 7.35
N HIS A 235 5.69 11.90 7.44
CA HIS A 235 7.06 12.37 7.56
C HIS A 235 7.45 12.56 9.03
N ALA A 236 8.61 12.04 9.42
CA ALA A 236 9.19 12.21 10.73
C ALA A 236 10.48 13.04 10.68
N PRO A 237 10.88 13.71 11.77
CA PRO A 237 12.09 14.53 11.81
C PRO A 237 13.32 13.79 11.27
N GLY A 238 14.22 14.52 10.61
CA GLY A 238 15.37 13.93 9.92
C GLY A 238 15.05 13.43 8.52
N GLY A 239 13.82 13.64 8.04
CA GLY A 239 13.38 13.29 6.68
C GLY A 239 13.05 11.82 6.50
N PHE A 240 12.70 11.13 7.57
CA PHE A 240 12.27 9.73 7.54
C PHE A 240 10.78 9.65 7.20
N ILE A 241 10.42 8.74 6.30
CA ILE A 241 9.05 8.54 5.84
C ILE A 241 8.57 7.17 6.29
N PHE A 242 7.33 7.11 6.77
CA PHE A 242 6.65 5.87 7.11
C PHE A 242 5.29 5.82 6.43
N ALA A 243 4.79 4.60 6.16
CA ALA A 243 3.48 4.39 5.55
C ALA A 243 2.80 3.15 6.10
N THR A 244 1.48 3.20 6.15
CA THR A 244 0.65 2.01 6.30
C THR A 244 0.31 1.43 4.94
N ASP A 245 0.09 0.13 4.85
CA ASP A 245 -0.28 -0.53 3.61
C ASP A 245 -1.20 -1.72 3.90
N ASN A 246 -2.36 -1.74 3.26
CA ASN A 246 -3.32 -2.83 3.41
C ASN A 246 -2.78 -4.13 2.84
N ASP A 247 -3.29 -5.24 3.33
CA ASP A 247 -3.03 -6.55 2.75
C ASP A 247 -4.02 -6.85 1.59
N PRO A 248 -3.65 -7.76 0.70
CA PRO A 248 -4.52 -8.19 -0.40
C PRO A 248 -5.51 -9.30 0.03
N SER A 249 -5.98 -9.31 1.26
CA SER A 249 -6.95 -10.26 1.85
C SER A 249 -6.49 -11.71 1.97
N SER A 250 -5.42 -12.12 1.32
CA SER A 250 -4.89 -13.50 1.36
C SER A 250 -3.43 -13.56 1.78
N ARG A 251 -2.85 -12.45 2.16
CA ARG A 251 -1.46 -12.36 2.60
C ARG A 251 -1.29 -11.40 3.77
N PRO A 252 -1.91 -11.70 4.93
CA PRO A 252 -1.74 -10.92 6.13
C PRO A 252 -0.29 -11.06 6.68
N PRO A 253 0.15 -10.14 7.54
CA PRO A 253 -0.58 -8.98 8.04
C PRO A 253 -0.57 -7.81 7.05
N SER A 254 -1.45 -6.82 7.27
CA SER A 254 -1.27 -5.46 6.76
C SER A 254 0.05 -4.89 7.27
N ARG A 255 0.65 -3.96 6.52
CA ARG A 255 2.07 -3.61 6.71
C ARG A 255 2.25 -2.19 7.24
N LEU A 256 3.22 -2.03 8.12
CA LEU A 256 3.86 -0.76 8.46
C LEU A 256 5.24 -0.71 7.79
N HIS A 257 5.50 0.32 7.03
CA HIS A 257 6.75 0.47 6.29
C HIS A 257 7.60 1.63 6.78
N PHE A 258 8.91 1.42 6.81
CA PHE A 258 9.90 2.47 6.69
C PHE A 258 10.17 2.70 5.21
N VAL A 259 9.81 3.87 4.68
CA VAL A 259 9.80 4.14 3.24
C VAL A 259 11.12 4.75 2.79
N ILE A 260 11.81 4.07 1.88
CA ILE A 260 13.14 4.44 1.37
C ILE A 260 13.02 4.86 -0.10
N TYR A 261 13.71 5.94 -0.48
CA TYR A 261 13.73 6.42 -1.86
C TYR A 261 14.25 5.35 -2.84
N GLY A 262 13.43 5.06 -3.86
CA GLY A 262 13.69 4.01 -4.84
C GLY A 262 13.42 2.60 -4.33
N GLY A 263 12.84 2.44 -3.14
CA GLY A 263 12.45 1.13 -2.59
C GLY A 263 11.32 0.47 -3.37
N ASP A 264 11.42 -0.84 -3.56
CA ASP A 264 10.37 -1.71 -4.10
C ASP A 264 9.83 -2.58 -2.95
N TYR A 265 8.55 -2.40 -2.60
CA TYR A 265 7.86 -3.13 -1.53
C TYR A 265 7.18 -4.40 -2.02
N GLY A 266 7.48 -4.81 -3.26
CA GLY A 266 7.34 -6.15 -3.78
C GLY A 266 5.97 -6.52 -4.34
N TYR A 267 4.93 -5.70 -4.18
CA TYR A 267 3.61 -6.00 -4.73
C TYR A 267 3.48 -5.50 -6.18
N GLN A 268 2.85 -6.33 -7.04
CA GLN A 268 2.43 -5.96 -8.39
C GLN A 268 1.07 -6.59 -8.70
N TYR A 269 0.07 -5.75 -8.96
CA TYR A 269 -1.31 -6.15 -9.23
C TYR A 269 -1.43 -7.12 -10.42
N ARG A 270 -0.63 -6.95 -11.45
CA ARG A 270 -0.66 -7.78 -12.67
C ARG A 270 -0.43 -9.27 -12.42
N TYR A 271 0.21 -9.64 -11.32
CA TYR A 271 0.47 -11.03 -10.94
C TYR A 271 -0.58 -11.61 -9.99
N GLY A 272 -1.71 -10.97 -9.91
CA GLY A 272 -2.86 -11.42 -9.17
C GLY A 272 -3.10 -10.66 -7.86
N ARG A 273 -4.34 -10.38 -7.62
CA ARG A 273 -4.79 -9.62 -6.45
C ARG A 273 -4.49 -10.32 -5.12
N SER A 274 -4.38 -11.65 -5.11
CA SER A 274 -4.10 -12.41 -3.88
C SER A 274 -2.71 -12.16 -3.27
N GLY A 275 -1.78 -11.56 -4.02
CA GLY A 275 -0.42 -11.35 -3.55
C GLY A 275 0.46 -12.60 -3.39
N GLN A 276 0.00 -13.77 -3.88
CA GLN A 276 0.67 -15.06 -3.66
C GLN A 276 1.53 -15.55 -4.85
N HIS A 277 1.59 -14.79 -5.93
CA HIS A 277 2.36 -15.18 -7.10
C HIS A 277 3.88 -15.16 -6.82
N PRO A 278 4.71 -16.06 -7.42
CA PRO A 278 6.17 -16.07 -7.22
C PRO A 278 6.91 -14.76 -7.51
N PHE A 279 6.35 -13.89 -8.34
CA PHE A 279 6.90 -12.57 -8.66
C PHE A 279 6.55 -11.48 -7.65
N ILE A 280 5.76 -11.79 -6.63
CA ILE A 280 5.37 -10.86 -5.58
C ILE A 280 6.14 -11.19 -4.30
N ALA A 281 6.72 -10.16 -3.70
CA ALA A 281 7.23 -10.19 -2.34
C ALA A 281 6.30 -9.41 -1.42
N TRP A 282 6.18 -9.82 -0.16
CA TRP A 282 5.35 -9.12 0.82
C TRP A 282 6.18 -8.61 2.00
N ASP A 283 7.29 -9.29 2.30
CA ASP A 283 8.21 -8.95 3.39
C ASP A 283 9.67 -9.20 2.97
N GLY A 284 10.08 -8.64 1.83
CA GLY A 284 11.46 -8.72 1.38
C GLY A 284 11.93 -10.10 0.89
N GLU A 285 11.00 -11.00 0.49
CA GLU A 285 11.36 -12.37 0.11
C GLU A 285 12.10 -12.48 -1.24
N LEU A 286 12.08 -11.41 -2.03
CA LEU A 286 12.86 -11.34 -3.27
C LEU A 286 14.02 -10.35 -3.13
N PRO A 287 15.21 -10.66 -3.67
CA PRO A 287 16.32 -9.71 -3.67
C PRO A 287 15.91 -8.34 -4.23
N GLY A 288 16.34 -7.28 -3.57
CA GLY A 288 16.02 -5.89 -3.94
C GLY A 288 14.63 -5.42 -3.50
N THR A 289 13.82 -6.28 -2.90
CA THR A 289 12.56 -5.85 -2.28
C THR A 289 12.74 -5.54 -0.80
N MET A 290 11.92 -4.61 -0.30
CA MET A 290 12.00 -4.08 1.05
C MET A 290 11.18 -4.93 2.03
N PRO A 291 11.72 -5.26 3.22
CA PRO A 291 10.91 -5.84 4.28
C PRO A 291 9.95 -4.80 4.88
N MET A 292 8.86 -5.28 5.50
CA MET A 292 8.03 -4.42 6.35
C MET A 292 8.80 -4.06 7.65
N LEU A 293 8.51 -2.89 8.21
CA LEU A 293 8.99 -2.52 9.54
C LEU A 293 8.30 -3.38 10.62
N HIS A 294 6.99 -3.59 10.45
CA HIS A 294 6.15 -4.41 11.33
C HIS A 294 4.82 -4.73 10.66
N GLY A 295 4.16 -5.80 11.09
CA GLY A 295 2.76 -6.03 10.77
C GLY A 295 1.85 -5.09 11.56
N THR A 296 0.76 -4.62 10.97
CA THR A 296 -0.29 -3.84 11.63
C THR A 296 -1.55 -4.66 11.85
N GLY A 297 -2.52 -4.08 12.53
CA GLY A 297 -3.90 -4.55 12.46
C GLY A 297 -4.48 -4.39 11.06
N GLU A 298 -5.61 -5.05 10.85
CA GLU A 298 -6.29 -5.11 9.56
C GLU A 298 -6.88 -3.75 9.15
N ALA A 299 -6.73 -3.43 7.86
CA ALA A 299 -7.14 -2.17 7.24
C ALA A 299 -6.59 -0.93 7.99
N PRO A 300 -5.25 -0.78 8.07
CA PRO A 300 -4.67 0.41 8.67
C PRO A 300 -4.98 1.62 7.77
N CYS A 301 -5.55 2.66 8.36
CA CYS A 301 -5.87 3.90 7.67
C CYS A 301 -4.74 4.92 7.86
N ASP A 302 -4.89 5.83 8.79
CA ASP A 302 -3.94 6.91 8.99
C ASP A 302 -2.75 6.51 9.87
N ILE A 303 -1.68 7.28 9.75
CA ILE A 303 -0.46 7.17 10.53
C ILE A 303 0.02 8.54 10.99
N LEU A 304 0.34 8.67 12.26
CA LEU A 304 0.88 9.88 12.86
C LEU A 304 2.24 9.58 13.50
N TYR A 305 3.18 10.51 13.38
CA TYR A 305 4.42 10.47 14.15
C TYR A 305 4.37 11.45 15.30
N ALA A 306 4.72 11.01 16.50
CA ALA A 306 4.99 11.88 17.64
C ALA A 306 6.01 11.25 18.61
N ASN A 307 6.97 12.05 19.06
CA ASN A 307 7.90 11.72 20.15
C ASN A 307 8.63 10.36 20.00
N GLY A 308 9.05 10.02 18.78
CA GLY A 308 9.78 8.76 18.53
C GLY A 308 8.89 7.53 18.44
N ALA A 309 7.59 7.72 18.26
CA ALA A 309 6.65 6.65 18.02
C ALA A 309 5.74 6.96 16.83
N LEU A 310 5.25 5.92 16.18
CA LEU A 310 4.19 5.98 15.17
C LEU A 310 2.88 5.53 15.80
N TYR A 311 1.80 6.16 15.40
CA TYR A 311 0.44 5.82 15.81
C TYR A 311 -0.36 5.44 14.57
N VAL A 312 -1.03 4.29 14.59
CA VAL A 312 -1.75 3.73 13.45
C VAL A 312 -3.20 3.51 13.81
N ALA A 313 -4.10 3.97 12.95
CA ALA A 313 -5.52 3.74 13.02
C ALA A 313 -5.87 2.42 12.32
N SER A 314 -6.03 1.32 13.09
CA SER A 314 -6.41 0.01 12.55
C SER A 314 -7.92 -0.13 12.52
N TRP A 315 -8.53 0.18 11.37
CA TRP A 315 -9.97 0.28 11.16
C TRP A 315 -10.70 -1.03 11.45
N ALA A 316 -10.31 -2.13 10.80
CA ALA A 316 -11.02 -3.41 10.95
C ALA A 316 -10.77 -4.05 12.32
N ASP A 317 -9.58 -3.90 12.88
CA ASP A 317 -9.24 -4.39 14.21
C ASP A 317 -9.70 -3.47 15.35
N ARG A 318 -10.33 -2.35 15.03
CA ARG A 318 -10.97 -1.45 16.01
C ARG A 318 -10.02 -0.97 17.10
N ARG A 319 -8.81 -0.54 16.72
CA ARG A 319 -7.80 -0.12 17.71
C ARG A 319 -6.89 0.97 17.17
N ILE A 320 -6.33 1.74 18.12
CA ILE A 320 -5.21 2.63 17.87
C ILE A 320 -3.97 1.91 18.36
N GLU A 321 -2.99 1.75 17.48
CA GLU A 321 -1.71 1.11 17.74
C GLU A 321 -0.62 2.15 17.89
N ARG A 322 0.35 1.87 18.76
CA ARG A 322 1.57 2.66 18.95
C ARG A 322 2.79 1.80 18.67
N TYR A 323 3.73 2.32 17.88
CA TYR A 323 4.97 1.65 17.49
C TYR A 323 6.17 2.49 17.93
N HIS A 324 6.88 2.03 18.95
CA HIS A 324 8.06 2.70 19.46
C HIS A 324 9.24 2.48 18.52
N LEU A 325 9.78 3.55 17.93
CA LEU A 325 10.87 3.48 16.98
C LEU A 325 12.21 3.42 17.68
N GLN A 326 13.09 2.53 17.21
CA GLN A 326 14.46 2.43 17.65
C GLN A 326 15.38 2.36 16.42
N TRP A 327 16.26 3.34 16.28
CA TRP A 327 17.26 3.38 15.21
C TRP A 327 18.34 2.31 15.43
N ASP A 328 18.69 1.54 14.39
CA ASP A 328 19.69 0.48 14.43
C ASP A 328 20.95 0.74 13.59
N GLY A 329 21.08 1.96 13.05
CA GLY A 329 22.22 2.40 12.23
C GLY A 329 21.88 2.62 10.76
N PHE A 330 20.95 1.86 10.19
CA PHE A 330 20.53 1.99 8.78
C PHE A 330 19.01 1.97 8.60
N GLY A 331 18.27 1.81 9.69
CA GLY A 331 16.82 1.80 9.67
C GLY A 331 16.26 1.71 11.09
N PHE A 332 15.01 1.29 11.17
CA PHE A 332 14.30 1.21 12.43
C PHE A 332 13.90 -0.23 12.75
N SER A 333 13.94 -0.57 14.00
CA SER A 333 13.13 -1.63 14.60
C SER A 333 12.01 -1.00 15.42
N THR A 334 10.99 -1.78 15.75
CA THR A 334 9.87 -1.26 16.52
C THR A 334 9.24 -2.30 17.43
N LYS A 335 8.55 -1.80 18.46
CA LYS A 335 7.72 -2.60 19.37
C LYS A 335 6.30 -2.04 19.35
N GLN A 336 5.34 -2.90 19.02
CA GLN A 336 3.92 -2.58 19.02
C GLN A 336 3.34 -2.55 20.43
N GLU A 337 2.44 -1.60 20.67
CA GLU A 337 1.59 -1.49 21.84
C GLU A 337 0.18 -1.07 21.40
N ILE A 338 -0.86 -1.60 22.07
CA ILE A 338 -2.22 -1.14 21.84
C ILE A 338 -2.51 0.05 22.76
N LEU A 339 -2.79 1.18 22.16
CA LEU A 339 -3.11 2.41 22.90
C LEU A 339 -4.57 2.47 23.34
N VAL A 340 -5.48 2.20 22.41
CA VAL A 340 -6.93 2.19 22.58
C VAL A 340 -7.51 0.99 21.86
N ARG A 341 -8.52 0.34 22.44
CA ARG A 341 -9.27 -0.75 21.82
C ARG A 341 -10.76 -0.42 21.84
N GLY A 342 -11.42 -0.58 20.70
CA GLY A 342 -12.88 -0.50 20.61
C GLY A 342 -13.52 -1.86 20.77
N GLU A 343 -14.70 -1.87 21.37
CA GLU A 343 -15.60 -3.01 21.40
C GLU A 343 -16.85 -2.67 20.56
N GLY A 344 -17.12 -3.46 19.51
CA GLY A 344 -18.28 -3.21 18.64
C GLY A 344 -18.01 -2.14 17.55
N ASN A 345 -18.63 -0.99 17.70
CA ASN A 345 -18.68 0.06 16.69
C ASN A 345 -17.58 1.12 16.89
N PHE A 346 -16.32 0.76 16.73
CA PHE A 346 -15.19 1.67 16.68
C PHE A 346 -14.35 1.37 15.44
N ARG A 347 -14.19 2.34 14.56
CA ARG A 347 -13.45 2.25 13.31
C ARG A 347 -12.59 3.49 13.12
N PRO A 348 -11.41 3.56 13.78
CA PRO A 348 -10.54 4.72 13.68
C PRO A 348 -10.04 4.90 12.25
N VAL A 349 -10.07 6.15 11.74
CA VAL A 349 -9.70 6.46 10.36
C VAL A 349 -8.58 7.47 10.28
N ALA A 350 -8.70 8.66 10.91
CA ALA A 350 -7.75 9.74 10.79
C ALA A 350 -7.36 10.33 12.15
N PHE A 351 -6.19 10.95 12.20
CA PHE A 351 -5.64 11.59 13.39
C PHE A 351 -5.36 13.07 13.18
N ALA A 352 -5.50 13.84 14.24
CA ALA A 352 -4.98 15.20 14.33
C ALA A 352 -4.44 15.46 15.74
N ALA A 353 -3.17 15.82 15.86
CA ALA A 353 -2.55 16.16 17.14
C ALA A 353 -2.65 17.67 17.39
N SER A 354 -3.04 18.05 18.60
CA SER A 354 -3.18 19.44 19.03
C SER A 354 -2.02 19.86 19.93
N ASP A 355 -1.70 21.14 19.92
CA ASP A 355 -0.66 21.76 20.76
C ASP A 355 -0.97 21.64 22.28
N ASP A 356 -2.24 21.42 22.66
CA ASP A 356 -2.64 21.15 24.03
C ASP A 356 -2.28 19.74 24.52
N GLY A 357 -1.66 18.93 23.67
CA GLY A 357 -1.28 17.54 23.95
C GLY A 357 -2.42 16.55 23.76
N SER A 358 -3.53 16.94 23.14
CA SER A 358 -4.62 16.04 22.75
C SER A 358 -4.39 15.42 21.38
N LEU A 359 -4.85 14.20 21.19
CA LEU A 359 -4.98 13.55 19.90
C LEU A 359 -6.46 13.40 19.57
N TYR A 360 -6.89 13.97 18.46
CA TYR A 360 -8.21 13.71 17.92
C TYR A 360 -8.13 12.52 16.95
N CYS A 361 -9.12 11.61 17.08
CA CYS A 361 -9.25 10.44 16.23
C CYS A 361 -10.65 10.38 15.65
N SER A 362 -10.77 10.38 14.33
CA SER A 362 -12.06 10.18 13.67
C SER A 362 -12.46 8.71 13.70
N ASP A 363 -13.77 8.47 13.75
CA ASP A 363 -14.38 7.15 13.87
C ASP A 363 -15.48 6.99 12.83
N TRP A 364 -15.28 6.09 11.89
CA TRP A 364 -16.26 5.69 10.89
C TRP A 364 -17.46 4.93 11.50
N VAL A 365 -17.30 4.33 12.68
CA VAL A 365 -18.26 3.62 13.51
C VAL A 365 -18.62 2.22 13.01
N LYS A 366 -19.23 2.07 11.84
CA LYS A 366 -19.67 0.76 11.31
C LYS A 366 -18.61 0.05 10.48
N SER A 367 -18.76 -1.27 10.34
CA SER A 367 -17.88 -2.10 9.49
C SER A 367 -18.31 -2.15 8.02
N ASP A 368 -19.24 -1.28 7.62
CA ASP A 368 -19.72 -1.15 6.26
C ASP A 368 -19.05 0.02 5.56
N TYR A 369 -18.72 -0.14 4.29
CA TYR A 369 -18.20 0.95 3.45
C TYR A 369 -19.29 1.86 2.90
N GLN A 370 -20.56 1.47 2.96
CA GLN A 370 -21.67 2.33 2.56
C GLN A 370 -21.87 3.48 3.55
N LEU A 371 -22.38 4.60 3.04
CA LEU A 371 -22.78 5.72 3.88
C LEU A 371 -23.95 5.31 4.77
N HIS A 372 -23.79 5.40 6.07
CA HIS A 372 -24.75 4.94 7.09
C HIS A 372 -25.21 6.03 8.05
N GLY A 373 -24.71 7.26 7.89
CA GLY A 373 -25.15 8.42 8.68
C GLY A 373 -24.59 8.51 10.11
N GLU A 374 -23.68 7.62 10.50
CA GLU A 374 -23.04 7.66 11.82
C GLU A 374 -21.58 8.09 11.71
N GLY A 375 -21.03 8.67 12.75
CA GLY A 375 -19.66 9.10 12.85
C GLY A 375 -19.36 9.67 14.23
N ALA A 376 -18.10 9.73 14.61
CA ALA A 376 -17.66 10.37 15.82
C ALA A 376 -16.24 10.94 15.69
N ILE A 377 -15.87 11.82 16.60
CA ILE A 377 -14.49 12.21 16.87
C ILE A 377 -14.22 11.95 18.33
N TRP A 378 -13.12 11.26 18.62
CA TRP A 378 -12.66 10.98 19.96
C TRP A 378 -11.47 11.85 20.31
N LYS A 379 -11.42 12.36 21.54
CA LYS A 379 -10.29 13.08 22.12
C LYS A 379 -9.53 12.12 23.05
N VAL A 380 -8.25 11.88 22.73
CA VAL A 380 -7.35 11.00 23.50
C VAL A 380 -6.29 11.87 24.17
N THR A 381 -6.07 11.68 25.46
CA THR A 381 -5.03 12.37 26.23
C THR A 381 -4.09 11.37 26.89
N GLY A 382 -2.87 11.79 27.25
CA GLY A 382 -1.84 10.90 27.78
C GLY A 382 -1.27 9.91 26.76
N TRP A 383 -1.55 10.12 25.47
CA TRP A 383 -1.19 9.21 24.38
C TRP A 383 0.27 9.30 23.97
N ALA A 384 0.87 10.50 24.05
CA ALA A 384 2.24 10.70 23.61
C ALA A 384 3.21 9.93 24.53
N SER A 385 4.11 9.17 23.92
CA SER A 385 5.16 8.45 24.64
C SER A 385 6.25 9.39 25.16
N ASN A 386 7.08 8.91 26.06
CA ASN A 386 8.33 9.58 26.41
C ASN A 386 9.20 9.74 25.15
N LEU A 387 9.92 10.87 25.08
CA LEU A 387 10.78 11.20 23.95
C LEU A 387 11.80 10.11 23.65
N TYR A 388 11.71 9.54 22.47
CA TYR A 388 12.77 8.76 21.84
C TYR A 388 13.43 9.65 20.80
N PRO A 389 14.75 9.94 20.89
CA PRO A 389 15.40 10.79 19.92
C PRO A 389 15.41 10.12 18.54
N MET A 390 14.99 10.87 17.52
CA MET A 390 15.19 10.47 16.15
C MET A 390 16.66 10.71 15.76
N PRO A 391 17.23 9.89 14.84
CA PRO A 391 18.55 10.17 14.30
C PRO A 391 18.54 11.47 13.49
N GLU A 392 19.69 12.12 13.41
CA GLU A 392 19.86 13.32 12.60
C GLU A 392 19.74 13.01 11.09
N ALA A 393 19.47 14.02 10.27
CA ALA A 393 19.25 13.87 8.83
C ALA A 393 20.41 13.19 8.09
N GLU A 394 21.65 13.37 8.58
CA GLU A 394 22.85 12.75 8.03
C GLU A 394 22.83 11.21 8.11
N ALA A 395 22.10 10.64 9.04
CA ALA A 395 21.92 9.19 9.15
C ALA A 395 21.26 8.57 7.90
N ARG A 396 20.56 9.37 7.07
CA ARG A 396 19.99 8.92 5.79
C ARG A 396 21.01 8.78 4.66
N ILE A 397 22.20 9.36 4.76
CA ILE A 397 23.17 9.34 3.66
C ILE A 397 23.41 7.94 3.11
N PRO A 398 23.61 6.89 3.94
CA PRO A 398 23.76 5.52 3.44
C PRO A 398 22.55 4.98 2.67
N LEU A 399 21.33 5.44 2.99
CA LEU A 399 20.10 5.05 2.32
C LEU A 399 19.95 5.72 0.94
N MET A 400 20.68 6.81 0.70
CA MET A 400 20.60 7.58 -0.53
C MET A 400 21.80 7.38 -1.45
N LYS A 401 22.97 7.06 -0.91
CA LYS A 401 24.21 6.89 -1.67
C LYS A 401 24.98 5.68 -1.14
N ALA A 402 25.19 4.69 -2.01
CA ALA A 402 25.91 3.47 -1.66
C ALA A 402 27.41 3.57 -1.90
N ASP A 403 28.16 2.77 -1.12
CA ASP A 403 29.56 2.45 -1.38
C ASP A 403 29.67 0.94 -1.65
N PRO A 404 29.75 0.51 -2.93
CA PRO A 404 29.79 -0.92 -3.28
C PRO A 404 31.01 -1.69 -2.73
N THR A 405 32.01 -0.98 -2.19
CA THR A 405 33.19 -1.61 -1.57
C THR A 405 32.90 -2.14 -0.15
N GLN A 406 31.81 -1.70 0.47
CA GLN A 406 31.42 -2.12 1.81
C GLN A 406 30.37 -3.23 1.77
N ASP A 407 30.61 -4.33 2.45
CA ASP A 407 29.72 -5.51 2.49
C ASP A 407 28.32 -5.20 2.99
N ILE A 408 28.14 -4.21 3.86
CA ILE A 408 26.84 -3.87 4.44
C ILE A 408 25.81 -3.50 3.36
N TYR A 409 26.22 -2.81 2.29
CA TYR A 409 25.32 -2.46 1.20
C TYR A 409 24.81 -3.66 0.41
N TRP A 410 25.55 -4.77 0.44
CA TRP A 410 25.16 -6.01 -0.21
C TRP A 410 24.28 -6.92 0.65
N THR A 411 24.27 -6.72 1.97
CA THR A 411 23.67 -7.63 2.93
C THR A 411 22.44 -7.05 3.63
N ASP A 412 22.35 -5.73 3.79
CA ASP A 412 21.19 -5.07 4.37
C ASP A 412 20.19 -4.68 3.29
N PRO A 413 18.97 -5.26 3.27
CA PRO A 413 17.98 -4.96 2.23
C PRO A 413 17.58 -3.47 2.17
N ARG A 414 17.68 -2.74 3.29
CA ARG A 414 17.36 -1.31 3.38
C ARG A 414 18.33 -0.44 2.60
N LEU A 415 19.54 -0.92 2.35
CA LEU A 415 20.58 -0.24 1.57
C LEU A 415 20.55 -0.66 0.08
N SER A 416 19.82 -1.72 -0.28
CA SER A 416 19.77 -2.24 -1.64
C SER A 416 19.24 -1.24 -2.68
N PRO A 417 18.27 -0.34 -2.41
CA PRO A 417 17.84 0.65 -3.39
C PRO A 417 18.97 1.62 -3.78
N ALA A 418 19.76 2.07 -2.81
CA ALA A 418 20.93 2.92 -3.07
C ALA A 418 22.01 2.18 -3.86
N LEU A 419 22.31 0.92 -3.47
CA LEU A 419 23.28 0.08 -4.16
C LEU A 419 22.87 -0.21 -5.60
N ILE A 420 21.62 -0.57 -5.85
CA ILE A 420 21.08 -0.87 -7.18
C ILE A 420 21.22 0.36 -8.10
N ARG A 421 20.94 1.57 -7.61
CA ARG A 421 21.15 2.80 -8.38
C ARG A 421 22.62 3.04 -8.70
N GLU A 422 23.51 2.94 -7.70
CA GLU A 422 24.94 3.15 -7.87
C GLU A 422 25.57 2.17 -8.88
N LEU A 423 25.21 0.88 -8.77
CA LEU A 423 25.65 -0.15 -9.72
C LEU A 423 25.08 0.09 -11.13
N GLY A 424 23.83 0.57 -11.23
CA GLY A 424 23.20 0.87 -12.53
C GLY A 424 23.87 2.06 -13.24
N GLU A 425 24.46 3.00 -12.50
CA GLU A 425 25.25 4.09 -13.08
C GLU A 425 26.66 3.66 -13.49
N ALA A 426 27.31 2.81 -12.68
CA ALA A 426 28.72 2.47 -12.83
C ALA A 426 28.98 1.23 -13.71
N ASP A 427 28.11 0.22 -13.67
CA ASP A 427 28.42 -1.11 -14.21
C ASP A 427 27.15 -1.80 -14.75
N ARG A 428 26.90 -1.60 -16.04
CA ARG A 428 25.76 -2.18 -16.78
C ARG A 428 26.11 -3.49 -17.47
N ASP A 429 27.33 -4.05 -17.25
CA ASP A 429 27.91 -5.06 -18.08
C ASP A 429 27.47 -6.47 -17.67
N ALA A 430 27.00 -7.25 -18.65
CA ALA A 430 26.75 -8.68 -18.57
C ALA A 430 27.96 -9.47 -18.03
N ALA A 431 29.20 -9.00 -18.27
CA ALA A 431 30.40 -9.63 -17.78
C ALA A 431 30.53 -9.52 -16.24
N ALA A 432 30.13 -8.41 -15.65
CA ALA A 432 30.15 -8.22 -14.21
C ALA A 432 29.18 -9.16 -13.50
N ILE A 433 27.99 -9.39 -14.07
CA ILE A 433 27.02 -10.35 -13.54
C ILE A 433 27.60 -11.77 -13.59
N ARG A 434 28.20 -12.19 -14.71
CA ARG A 434 28.80 -13.52 -14.85
C ARG A 434 30.02 -13.74 -13.95
N ALA A 435 30.80 -12.69 -13.69
CA ALA A 435 32.01 -12.76 -12.88
C ALA A 435 31.73 -12.84 -11.36
N GLU A 436 30.56 -12.43 -10.92
CA GLU A 436 30.18 -12.42 -9.51
C GLU A 436 29.88 -13.85 -9.02
N SER A 437 30.62 -14.31 -8.03
CA SER A 437 30.48 -15.66 -7.48
C SER A 437 29.33 -15.81 -6.48
N ASP A 438 29.00 -14.74 -5.76
CA ASP A 438 27.92 -14.74 -4.78
C ASP A 438 26.55 -14.58 -5.44
N PRO A 439 25.60 -15.53 -5.27
CA PRO A 439 24.29 -15.46 -5.93
C PRO A 439 23.48 -14.23 -5.55
N HIS A 440 23.54 -13.79 -4.29
CA HIS A 440 22.79 -12.61 -3.84
C HIS A 440 23.35 -11.34 -4.51
N ARG A 441 24.65 -11.18 -4.58
CA ARG A 441 25.29 -10.08 -5.30
C ARG A 441 24.99 -10.11 -6.80
N ARG A 442 24.97 -11.32 -7.43
CA ARG A 442 24.56 -11.45 -8.83
C ARG A 442 23.13 -10.99 -9.04
N ALA A 443 22.21 -11.34 -8.12
CA ALA A 443 20.83 -10.90 -8.16
C ALA A 443 20.70 -9.36 -8.11
N LEU A 444 21.42 -8.69 -7.21
CA LEU A 444 21.43 -7.22 -7.11
C LEU A 444 22.05 -6.56 -8.35
N ARG A 445 23.11 -7.14 -8.95
CA ARG A 445 23.65 -6.67 -10.23
C ARG A 445 22.66 -6.84 -11.39
N LEU A 446 21.93 -7.95 -11.44
CA LEU A 446 20.87 -8.15 -12.44
C LEU A 446 19.75 -7.10 -12.32
N LEU A 447 19.34 -6.77 -11.09
CA LEU A 447 18.36 -5.72 -10.82
C LEU A 447 18.89 -4.32 -11.18
N ALA A 448 20.16 -4.05 -10.89
CA ALA A 448 20.83 -2.80 -11.28
C ALA A 448 20.87 -2.63 -12.80
N ALA A 449 21.24 -3.69 -13.53
CA ALA A 449 21.22 -3.69 -14.99
C ALA A 449 19.81 -3.45 -15.55
N ARG A 450 18.79 -4.10 -14.96
CA ARG A 450 17.39 -3.88 -15.34
C ARG A 450 16.96 -2.42 -15.18
N ASN A 451 17.29 -1.81 -14.02
CA ASN A 451 16.87 -0.44 -13.71
C ASN A 451 17.62 0.62 -14.50
N ALA A 452 18.78 0.27 -15.03
CA ALA A 452 19.61 1.18 -15.85
C ALA A 452 19.16 1.20 -17.33
N ASP A 453 18.14 0.46 -17.71
CA ASP A 453 17.63 0.34 -19.09
C ASP A 453 18.78 0.04 -20.10
N PRO A 454 19.41 -1.12 -19.99
CA PRO A 454 20.57 -1.46 -20.81
C PRO A 454 20.19 -1.62 -22.28
N GLU A 455 21.14 -1.35 -23.20
CA GLU A 455 20.94 -1.56 -24.64
C GLU A 455 20.68 -3.03 -25.00
N ASP A 456 21.24 -3.98 -24.23
CA ASP A 456 21.08 -5.44 -24.42
C ASP A 456 20.17 -6.04 -23.33
N LEU A 457 18.90 -5.66 -23.32
CA LEU A 457 17.88 -6.21 -22.42
C LEU A 457 17.78 -7.73 -22.46
N GLU A 458 17.87 -8.30 -23.66
CA GLU A 458 17.64 -9.72 -23.92
C GLU A 458 18.85 -10.56 -23.57
N GLY A 459 20.05 -10.12 -23.92
CA GLY A 459 21.29 -10.79 -23.56
C GLY A 459 21.46 -10.90 -22.05
N ILE A 460 21.18 -9.82 -21.31
CA ILE A 460 21.31 -9.78 -19.85
C ILE A 460 20.23 -10.62 -19.18
N SER A 461 18.96 -10.55 -19.62
CA SER A 461 17.89 -11.37 -19.06
C SER A 461 18.12 -12.87 -19.32
N THR A 462 18.67 -13.23 -20.48
CA THR A 462 19.05 -14.61 -20.83
C THR A 462 20.17 -15.14 -19.92
N ILE A 463 21.15 -14.31 -19.54
CA ILE A 463 22.18 -14.69 -18.56
C ILE A 463 21.53 -15.06 -17.21
N GLY A 464 20.62 -14.25 -16.73
CA GLY A 464 19.89 -14.53 -15.49
C GLY A 464 19.04 -15.80 -15.60
N LEU A 465 18.39 -16.04 -16.73
CA LEU A 465 17.59 -17.25 -16.97
C LEU A 465 18.44 -18.52 -16.98
N ALA A 466 19.68 -18.43 -17.46
CA ALA A 466 20.63 -19.54 -17.50
C ALA A 466 21.44 -19.73 -16.20
N ASP A 467 21.23 -18.89 -15.19
CA ASP A 467 21.95 -18.99 -13.91
C ASP A 467 21.62 -20.31 -13.19
N SER A 468 22.55 -20.80 -12.39
CA SER A 468 22.34 -22.00 -11.58
C SER A 468 21.49 -21.75 -10.33
N ASP A 469 21.34 -20.49 -9.92
CA ASP A 469 20.56 -20.10 -8.74
C ASP A 469 19.09 -19.88 -9.11
N PRO A 470 18.14 -20.61 -8.49
CA PRO A 470 16.71 -20.48 -8.78
C PRO A 470 16.14 -19.07 -8.54
N THR A 471 16.71 -18.31 -7.63
CA THR A 471 16.26 -16.94 -7.31
C THR A 471 16.63 -16.00 -8.45
N ILE A 472 17.82 -16.14 -9.03
CA ILE A 472 18.26 -15.34 -10.19
C ILE A 472 17.42 -15.70 -11.41
N GLN A 473 17.14 -17.00 -11.64
CA GLN A 473 16.23 -17.44 -12.69
C GLN A 473 14.83 -16.83 -12.53
N LEU A 474 14.34 -16.75 -11.28
CA LEU A 474 13.05 -16.12 -10.96
C LEU A 474 13.03 -14.62 -11.28
N LEU A 475 14.08 -13.89 -10.93
CA LEU A 475 14.21 -12.46 -11.24
C LEU A 475 14.30 -12.22 -12.75
N ALA A 476 15.00 -13.08 -13.47
CA ALA A 476 15.08 -13.02 -14.94
C ALA A 476 13.71 -13.29 -15.58
N LEU A 477 12.98 -14.31 -15.13
CA LEU A 477 11.61 -14.58 -15.58
C LEU A 477 10.67 -13.40 -15.29
N LYS A 478 10.79 -12.79 -14.12
CA LYS A 478 10.02 -11.59 -13.76
C LYS A 478 10.34 -10.43 -14.72
N TRP A 479 11.62 -10.18 -15.01
CA TRP A 479 12.04 -9.17 -15.97
C TRP A 479 11.48 -9.42 -17.35
N ILE A 480 11.66 -10.63 -17.88
CA ILE A 480 11.12 -11.06 -19.18
C ILE A 480 9.60 -10.90 -19.23
N SER A 481 8.91 -11.28 -18.15
CA SER A 481 7.46 -11.16 -18.01
C SER A 481 7.00 -9.69 -17.99
N ASP A 482 7.65 -8.85 -17.21
CA ASP A 482 7.30 -7.43 -17.05
C ASP A 482 7.42 -6.68 -18.38
N LEU A 483 8.48 -6.92 -19.13
CA LEU A 483 8.78 -6.26 -20.41
C LEU A 483 8.29 -7.05 -21.63
N GLN A 484 7.75 -8.26 -21.46
CA GLN A 484 7.26 -9.13 -22.55
C GLN A 484 8.32 -9.38 -23.62
N LEU A 485 9.55 -9.71 -23.21
CA LEU A 485 10.70 -9.88 -24.09
C LEU A 485 10.51 -11.08 -25.03
N GLN A 486 10.17 -10.81 -26.29
CA GLN A 486 9.79 -11.81 -27.30
C GLN A 486 10.92 -12.78 -27.65
N GLU A 487 12.17 -12.32 -27.71
CA GLU A 487 13.32 -13.14 -28.06
C GLU A 487 13.67 -14.17 -26.97
N SER A 488 13.21 -13.95 -25.73
CA SER A 488 13.37 -14.93 -24.65
C SER A 488 12.33 -16.06 -24.67
N ARG A 489 11.37 -16.03 -25.61
CA ARG A 489 10.22 -16.94 -25.62
C ARG A 489 10.61 -18.42 -25.60
N ASP A 490 11.54 -18.85 -26.49
CA ASP A 490 11.96 -20.24 -26.60
C ASP A 490 12.68 -20.75 -25.34
N ALA A 491 13.48 -19.90 -24.70
CA ALA A 491 14.15 -20.20 -23.44
C ALA A 491 13.16 -20.36 -22.28
N VAL A 492 12.14 -19.48 -22.23
CA VAL A 492 11.06 -19.59 -21.25
C VAL A 492 10.21 -20.85 -21.48
N GLU A 493 9.89 -21.19 -22.72
CA GLU A 493 9.16 -22.42 -23.07
C GLU A 493 9.96 -23.69 -22.68
N ALA A 494 11.26 -23.67 -22.86
CA ALA A 494 12.13 -24.76 -22.42
C ALA A 494 12.08 -24.92 -20.87
N MET A 495 12.01 -23.82 -20.11
CA MET A 495 11.86 -23.88 -18.67
C MET A 495 10.48 -24.37 -18.25
N VAL A 496 9.40 -24.02 -18.97
CA VAL A 496 8.06 -24.60 -18.73
C VAL A 496 8.07 -26.12 -18.92
N ASN A 497 8.82 -26.60 -19.88
CA ASN A 497 8.90 -28.04 -20.19
C ASN A 497 9.80 -28.82 -19.21
N ASN A 498 10.78 -28.17 -18.60
CA ASN A 498 11.71 -28.79 -17.65
C ASN A 498 12.06 -27.85 -16.50
N PRO A 499 11.08 -27.51 -15.63
CA PRO A 499 11.27 -26.55 -14.54
C PRO A 499 12.17 -27.14 -13.44
N PRO A 500 13.10 -26.34 -12.88
CA PRO A 500 13.89 -26.77 -11.71
C PRO A 500 13.05 -26.93 -10.44
N THR A 501 12.03 -26.08 -10.25
CA THR A 501 11.16 -26.08 -9.08
C THR A 501 9.72 -25.71 -9.46
N PRO A 502 8.70 -26.05 -8.64
CA PRO A 502 7.31 -25.63 -8.82
C PRO A 502 7.16 -24.12 -8.95
N LYS A 503 7.89 -23.37 -8.12
CA LYS A 503 7.89 -21.90 -8.15
C LYS A 503 8.35 -21.35 -9.51
N LEU A 504 9.42 -21.91 -10.08
CA LEU A 504 9.92 -21.53 -11.40
C LEU A 504 8.99 -22.00 -12.53
N PHE A 505 8.29 -23.11 -12.36
CA PHE A 505 7.27 -23.55 -13.32
C PHE A 505 6.14 -22.53 -13.45
N LEU A 506 5.55 -22.10 -12.34
CA LEU A 506 4.51 -21.07 -12.35
C LEU A 506 5.03 -19.75 -12.92
N ALA A 507 6.23 -19.35 -12.53
CA ALA A 507 6.87 -18.13 -13.03
C ALA A 507 7.08 -18.19 -14.55
N ALA A 508 7.57 -19.32 -15.07
CA ALA A 508 7.81 -19.52 -16.51
C ALA A 508 6.51 -19.55 -17.31
N ILE A 509 5.46 -20.23 -16.83
CA ILE A 509 4.13 -20.21 -17.47
C ILE A 509 3.58 -18.77 -17.53
N THR A 510 3.73 -18.03 -16.44
CA THR A 510 3.29 -16.63 -16.38
C THR A 510 4.05 -15.78 -17.40
N ALA A 511 5.38 -15.90 -17.44
CA ALA A 511 6.21 -15.17 -18.41
C ALA A 511 5.84 -15.52 -19.86
N LEU A 512 5.65 -16.81 -20.17
CA LEU A 512 5.25 -17.27 -21.50
C LEU A 512 3.88 -16.72 -21.91
N ALA A 513 2.90 -16.75 -21.00
CA ALA A 513 1.57 -16.21 -21.26
C ALA A 513 1.63 -14.71 -21.59
N ARG A 514 2.43 -13.95 -20.85
CA ARG A 514 2.59 -12.51 -21.10
C ARG A 514 3.32 -12.20 -22.40
N ILE A 515 4.38 -12.93 -22.72
CA ILE A 515 5.08 -12.83 -24.01
C ILE A 515 4.09 -13.05 -25.16
N ASP A 516 3.21 -14.04 -25.04
CA ASP A 516 2.21 -14.36 -26.05
C ASP A 516 1.00 -13.39 -26.06
N GLY A 517 1.08 -12.27 -25.32
CA GLY A 517 0.03 -11.24 -25.22
C GLY A 517 -1.27 -11.75 -24.56
N LYS A 518 -1.16 -12.79 -23.72
CA LYS A 518 -2.28 -13.36 -22.97
C LYS A 518 -2.31 -12.74 -21.57
N GLU A 519 -3.52 -12.52 -21.05
CA GLU A 519 -3.67 -12.13 -19.66
C GLU A 519 -3.23 -13.26 -18.72
N VAL A 520 -2.48 -12.90 -17.69
CA VAL A 520 -2.00 -13.80 -16.64
C VAL A 520 -3.15 -14.23 -15.72
N ALA A 521 -4.29 -13.52 -15.78
CA ALA A 521 -5.43 -13.79 -14.94
C ALA A 521 -5.95 -15.20 -15.15
N ASP A 522 -5.33 -16.13 -14.45
CA ASP A 522 -5.92 -17.18 -13.68
C ASP A 522 -6.45 -18.43 -14.40
N LYS A 523 -7.57 -18.44 -15.03
CA LYS A 523 -8.19 -19.66 -15.57
C LYS A 523 -7.40 -20.28 -16.72
N ARG A 524 -6.73 -19.48 -17.55
CA ARG A 524 -5.94 -19.99 -18.67
C ARG A 524 -4.60 -20.56 -18.20
N VAL A 525 -3.95 -19.83 -17.27
CA VAL A 525 -2.70 -20.31 -16.66
C VAL A 525 -2.96 -21.57 -15.85
N GLN A 526 -4.02 -21.59 -15.08
CA GLN A 526 -4.43 -22.75 -14.29
C GLN A 526 -4.83 -23.93 -15.19
N LYS A 527 -5.48 -23.65 -16.31
CA LYS A 527 -5.78 -24.66 -17.32
C LYS A 527 -4.49 -25.26 -17.93
N LEU A 528 -3.51 -24.43 -18.28
CA LEU A 528 -2.20 -24.87 -18.76
C LEU A 528 -1.47 -25.74 -17.74
N ILE A 529 -1.51 -25.35 -16.46
CA ILE A 529 -0.93 -26.14 -15.36
C ILE A 529 -1.65 -27.49 -15.24
N GLY A 530 -2.98 -27.50 -15.27
CA GLY A 530 -3.78 -28.73 -15.24
C GLY A 530 -3.56 -29.63 -16.46
N GLU A 531 -3.36 -29.06 -17.64
CA GLU A 531 -3.00 -29.80 -18.84
C GLU A 531 -1.64 -30.48 -18.69
N ARG A 532 -0.63 -29.79 -18.13
CA ARG A 532 0.69 -30.38 -17.86
C ARG A 532 0.63 -31.52 -16.84
N LEU A 533 -0.17 -31.35 -15.77
CA LEU A 533 -0.38 -32.41 -14.79
C LEU A 533 -0.99 -33.68 -15.41
N ARG A 534 -1.97 -33.53 -16.32
CA ARG A 534 -2.70 -34.63 -16.96
C ARG A 534 -1.98 -35.21 -18.16
N GLN A 535 -0.92 -34.55 -18.65
CA GLN A 535 -0.19 -34.99 -19.83
C GLN A 535 0.72 -36.18 -19.50
N SER A 536 0.36 -37.35 -20.02
CA SER A 536 1.04 -38.64 -19.71
C SER A 536 2.47 -38.73 -20.20
N ASP A 537 2.84 -37.94 -21.21
CA ASP A 537 4.19 -37.85 -21.79
C ASP A 537 5.06 -36.75 -21.19
N ALA A 538 4.50 -35.92 -20.29
CA ALA A 538 5.27 -34.96 -19.53
C ALA A 538 6.17 -35.69 -18.52
N SER A 539 7.38 -35.14 -18.27
CA SER A 539 8.27 -35.70 -17.25
C SER A 539 7.61 -35.65 -15.87
N SER A 540 7.91 -36.63 -15.00
CA SER A 540 7.46 -36.66 -13.60
C SER A 540 7.72 -35.34 -12.90
N LYS A 541 8.88 -34.72 -13.15
CA LYS A 541 9.25 -33.41 -12.56
C LYS A 541 8.28 -32.28 -12.98
N VAL A 542 7.86 -32.24 -14.24
CA VAL A 542 6.88 -31.24 -14.72
C VAL A 542 5.52 -31.50 -14.08
N ARG A 543 5.10 -32.74 -13.99
CA ARG A 543 3.83 -33.15 -13.40
C ARG A 543 3.80 -32.87 -11.91
N ALA A 544 4.88 -33.18 -11.18
CA ALA A 544 5.03 -32.89 -9.76
C ALA A 544 4.97 -31.37 -9.50
N ALA A 545 5.69 -30.57 -10.30
CA ALA A 545 5.66 -29.12 -10.20
C ALA A 545 4.25 -28.55 -10.47
N ALA A 546 3.54 -29.11 -11.44
CA ALA A 546 2.15 -28.73 -11.72
C ALA A 546 1.19 -29.11 -10.57
N PHE A 547 1.39 -30.28 -9.98
CA PHE A 547 0.62 -30.74 -8.83
C PHE A 547 0.83 -29.85 -7.62
N GLU A 548 2.07 -29.56 -7.23
CA GLU A 548 2.38 -28.71 -6.09
C GLU A 548 1.78 -27.30 -6.24
N VAL A 549 1.83 -26.73 -7.45
CA VAL A 549 1.22 -25.41 -7.71
C VAL A 549 -0.30 -25.43 -7.61
N LEU A 550 -0.94 -26.57 -7.94
CA LEU A 550 -2.41 -26.70 -7.87
C LEU A 550 -2.93 -27.18 -6.51
N ALA A 551 -2.11 -27.89 -5.72
CA ALA A 551 -2.52 -28.51 -4.46
C ALA A 551 -2.99 -27.47 -3.43
N ASP A 552 -2.38 -26.29 -3.41
CA ASP A 552 -2.73 -25.20 -2.50
C ASP A 552 -3.92 -24.34 -3.00
N ARG A 553 -4.55 -24.75 -4.12
CA ARG A 553 -5.65 -23.98 -4.71
C ARG A 553 -6.96 -24.73 -4.65
N GLU A 554 -7.95 -24.12 -4.01
CA GLU A 554 -9.29 -24.70 -3.92
C GLU A 554 -9.91 -24.96 -5.31
N ASN A 555 -10.49 -26.13 -5.50
CA ASN A 555 -11.27 -26.54 -6.67
C ASN A 555 -10.52 -26.75 -8.00
N PHE A 556 -9.18 -26.87 -8.00
CA PHE A 556 -8.43 -27.16 -9.24
C PHE A 556 -8.11 -28.63 -9.47
N LEU A 557 -7.98 -29.40 -8.40
CA LEU A 557 -7.79 -30.85 -8.47
C LEU A 557 -9.13 -31.55 -8.23
N SER A 558 -9.60 -32.30 -9.21
CA SER A 558 -10.74 -33.17 -9.02
C SER A 558 -10.32 -34.46 -8.29
N ILE A 559 -11.30 -35.16 -7.71
CA ILE A 559 -11.06 -36.49 -7.13
C ILE A 559 -10.48 -37.44 -8.16
N ASP A 560 -10.88 -37.33 -9.43
CA ASP A 560 -10.36 -38.15 -10.50
C ASP A 560 -8.90 -37.82 -10.85
N ASP A 561 -8.50 -36.55 -10.79
CA ASP A 561 -7.08 -36.15 -10.93
C ASP A 561 -6.23 -36.78 -9.81
N LEU A 562 -6.68 -36.70 -8.56
CA LEU A 562 -5.98 -37.28 -7.41
C LEU A 562 -5.91 -38.83 -7.52
N ARG A 563 -6.97 -39.48 -7.99
CA ARG A 563 -6.99 -40.92 -8.22
C ARG A 563 -6.01 -41.31 -9.31
N GLN A 564 -5.99 -40.59 -10.44
CA GLN A 564 -5.08 -40.84 -11.56
C GLN A 564 -3.62 -40.67 -11.14
N ILE A 565 -3.30 -39.64 -10.33
CA ILE A 565 -1.99 -39.43 -9.74
C ILE A 565 -1.59 -40.62 -8.86
N TYR A 566 -2.45 -41.02 -7.95
CA TYR A 566 -2.21 -42.16 -7.05
C TYR A 566 -2.01 -43.48 -7.81
N GLU A 567 -2.84 -43.75 -8.80
CA GLU A 567 -2.78 -44.96 -9.62
C GLU A 567 -1.58 -44.97 -10.59
N SER A 568 -0.99 -43.80 -10.90
CA SER A 568 0.18 -43.71 -11.77
C SER A 568 1.42 -44.42 -11.19
N GLY A 569 1.47 -44.55 -9.86
CA GLY A 569 2.63 -45.08 -9.15
C GLY A 569 3.89 -44.21 -9.29
N ASP A 570 3.74 -42.98 -9.74
CA ASP A 570 4.82 -42.03 -9.89
C ASP A 570 5.21 -41.49 -8.50
N THR A 571 6.41 -41.85 -8.05
CA THR A 571 6.89 -41.49 -6.72
C THR A 571 7.29 -40.03 -6.57
N ASP A 572 7.39 -39.31 -7.67
CA ASP A 572 7.70 -37.87 -7.68
C ASP A 572 6.41 -37.01 -7.58
N LEU A 573 5.24 -37.61 -7.75
CA LEU A 573 3.91 -37.02 -7.61
C LEU A 573 3.27 -37.37 -6.26
#